data_99080b0e58a92783e0977b0153b7bb2c
#
_entry.id   99080b0e58a92783e0977b0153b7bb2c
#
_cell.length_a   1.000
_cell.length_b   1.000
_cell.length_c   1.000
_cell.angle_alpha   90.00
_cell.angle_beta   90.00
_cell.angle_gamma   90.00
#
_symmetry.space_group_name_H-M   'P 1'
#
loop_
_entity.id
_entity.type
_entity.pdbx_description
1 polymer ?
#
loop_
_entity_poly.entity_id
_entity_poly.type
_entity_poly.pdbx_seq_one_letter_code
_entity_poly.pdbx_strand_id
1 'polypeptide(L)'
;YLDGEFYECVYYSDGDPFVSECASYQVVLTVPKEYTVAATGKVTSEKTLESKKEYTMSASNVRDFAIVLSDCFEVAETKWKGVDIKYYYYNDETPAAHLAAAQEALEYYSATFGAYPYDIYSVVQTGFCYGGMEFPALSLISDALNEQNCVYTIVHETAHQWWYVAVGSNQVENAWQDEGLTEYSAALFFENHPDYGFTREQLVSDALAEYRSYYNVYSQVFGDADTRMTRSLKDYLSEYEYRSIAYDKGAVLFDTLRTSIGDKRFFSGLKRYYSDYKFRIANPEHMIGCFEKSGVDVAGFFDSFLSGKAVI
;
A
#
# COMPACT_ATOMS: atom_id res chain seq x y z
N TYR A 1 2.17 -2.40 19.32
CA TYR A 1 3.44 -2.20 20.02
C TYR A 1 4.41 -1.49 19.08
N LEU A 2 5.09 -0.48 19.58
CA LEU A 2 6.16 0.23 18.90
C LEU A 2 7.34 0.31 19.87
N ASP A 3 8.51 -0.13 19.43
CA ASP A 3 9.74 -0.19 20.27
C ASP A 3 9.54 -0.92 21.62
N GLY A 4 8.70 -1.95 21.64
CA GLY A 4 8.37 -2.75 22.82
C GLY A 4 7.33 -2.14 23.78
N GLU A 5 6.86 -0.93 23.50
CA GLU A 5 5.81 -0.26 24.27
C GLU A 5 4.44 -0.41 23.59
N PHE A 6 3.37 -0.40 24.39
CA PHE A 6 2.01 -0.39 23.86
C PHE A 6 1.73 0.97 23.23
N TYR A 7 1.41 0.97 21.94
CA TYR A 7 1.02 2.17 21.20
C TYR A 7 -0.50 2.18 21.09
N GLU A 8 -1.15 3.13 21.75
CA GLU A 8 -2.59 3.29 21.70
C GLU A 8 -2.97 4.04 20.43
N CYS A 9 -3.46 3.29 19.44
CA CYS A 9 -4.07 3.89 18.25
C CYS A 9 -5.50 4.32 18.61
N VAL A 10 -5.76 5.62 18.55
CA VAL A 10 -7.11 6.18 18.65
C VAL A 10 -7.73 6.25 17.26
N TYR A 11 -9.06 6.37 17.20
CA TYR A 11 -9.73 6.59 15.93
C TYR A 11 -9.33 7.93 15.32
N TYR A 12 -9.01 7.91 14.04
CA TYR A 12 -8.84 9.09 13.19
C TYR A 12 -9.86 9.01 12.05
N SER A 13 -10.34 10.17 11.58
CA SER A 13 -11.31 10.25 10.47
C SER A 13 -10.66 9.96 9.11
N ASP A 14 -9.34 10.16 9.03
CA ASP A 14 -8.57 10.06 7.80
C ASP A 14 -7.32 9.21 8.04
N GLY A 15 -6.88 8.51 6.99
CA GLY A 15 -5.66 7.70 6.98
C GLY A 15 -5.79 6.35 7.71
N ASP A 16 -4.70 5.61 7.73
CA ASP A 16 -4.59 4.25 8.24
C ASP A 16 -3.79 4.23 9.54
N PRO A 17 -4.45 4.28 10.72
CA PRO A 17 -3.76 4.44 11.99
C PRO A 17 -3.15 3.12 12.49
N PHE A 18 -2.47 2.37 11.62
CA PHE A 18 -1.89 1.09 11.96
C PHE A 18 -0.40 1.22 12.28
N VAL A 19 -0.03 0.84 13.49
CA VAL A 19 1.37 0.72 13.92
C VAL A 19 1.52 -0.62 14.61
N SER A 20 1.95 -1.63 13.87
CA SER A 20 2.03 -3.00 14.35
C SER A 20 3.37 -3.64 14.01
N GLU A 21 4.00 -4.30 14.98
CA GLU A 21 5.13 -5.18 14.75
C GLU A 21 4.70 -6.47 14.06
N CYS A 22 5.60 -7.08 13.28
CA CYS A 22 5.32 -8.35 12.64
C CYS A 22 5.22 -9.49 13.66
N ALA A 23 4.23 -10.35 13.47
CA ALA A 23 3.97 -11.53 14.30
C ALA A 23 3.71 -12.77 13.46
N SER A 24 3.61 -13.92 14.13
CA SER A 24 3.13 -15.16 13.52
C SER A 24 1.74 -15.49 14.07
N TYR A 25 0.84 -15.85 13.16
CA TYR A 25 -0.54 -16.17 13.48
C TYR A 25 -0.85 -17.63 13.14
N GLN A 26 -1.59 -18.28 14.01
CA GLN A 26 -2.27 -19.53 13.74
C GLN A 26 -3.74 -19.33 14.08
N VAL A 27 -4.60 -19.39 13.06
CA VAL A 27 -6.02 -19.09 13.18
C VAL A 27 -6.83 -20.33 12.84
N VAL A 28 -7.78 -20.67 13.72
CA VAL A 28 -8.80 -21.70 13.47
C VAL A 28 -10.13 -20.99 13.31
N LEU A 29 -10.72 -21.10 12.13
CA LEU A 29 -11.98 -20.45 11.76
C LEU A 29 -13.02 -21.52 11.43
N THR A 30 -14.18 -21.44 12.06
CA THR A 30 -15.32 -22.31 11.73
C THR A 30 -16.47 -21.46 11.19
N VAL A 31 -16.86 -21.74 9.96
CA VAL A 31 -17.93 -21.01 9.25
C VAL A 31 -18.97 -21.98 8.68
N PRO A 32 -20.19 -21.51 8.35
CA PRO A 32 -21.13 -22.27 7.54
C PRO A 32 -20.46 -22.73 6.22
N LYS A 33 -20.82 -23.92 5.74
CA LYS A 33 -20.12 -24.54 4.60
C LYS A 33 -20.26 -23.79 3.26
N GLU A 34 -21.29 -22.96 3.15
CA GLU A 34 -21.61 -22.13 1.99
C GLU A 34 -20.66 -20.92 1.83
N TYR A 35 -19.95 -20.55 2.91
CA TYR A 35 -19.04 -19.41 2.85
C TYR A 35 -17.69 -19.76 2.22
N THR A 36 -17.26 -18.93 1.29
CA THR A 36 -15.89 -18.86 0.77
C THR A 36 -15.09 -17.90 1.65
N VAL A 37 -13.87 -18.26 1.99
CA VAL A 37 -13.00 -17.50 2.91
C VAL A 37 -11.74 -17.05 2.19
N ALA A 38 -11.48 -15.75 2.24
CA ALA A 38 -10.19 -15.13 1.93
C ALA A 38 -9.51 -14.70 3.22
N ALA A 39 -8.21 -14.91 3.37
CA ALA A 39 -7.48 -14.55 4.58
C ALA A 39 -6.02 -14.21 4.31
N THR A 40 -5.42 -13.42 5.20
CA THR A 40 -3.98 -13.15 5.23
C THR A 40 -3.15 -14.46 5.25
N GLY A 41 -3.63 -15.48 5.97
CA GLY A 41 -2.91 -16.73 6.15
C GLY A 41 -3.23 -17.79 5.10
N LYS A 42 -2.23 -18.62 4.81
CA LYS A 42 -2.41 -19.81 3.99
C LYS A 42 -3.20 -20.86 4.75
N VAL A 43 -4.20 -21.47 4.09
CA VAL A 43 -4.92 -22.61 4.63
C VAL A 43 -4.01 -23.83 4.70
N THR A 44 -3.76 -24.33 5.91
CA THR A 44 -2.93 -25.51 6.18
C THR A 44 -3.76 -26.78 6.43
N SER A 45 -5.04 -26.62 6.80
CA SER A 45 -5.98 -27.72 6.95
C SER A 45 -7.42 -27.22 6.76
N GLU A 46 -8.21 -28.02 6.06
CA GLU A 46 -9.66 -27.83 5.93
C GLU A 46 -10.37 -29.11 6.38
N LYS A 47 -11.38 -28.98 7.23
CA LYS A 47 -12.24 -30.08 7.67
C LYS A 47 -13.69 -29.74 7.38
N THR A 48 -14.39 -30.62 6.71
CA THR A 48 -15.84 -30.53 6.52
C THR A 48 -16.55 -31.17 7.69
N LEU A 49 -17.36 -30.39 8.38
CA LEU A 49 -18.28 -30.79 9.41
C LEU A 49 -19.68 -30.89 8.80
N GLU A 50 -20.68 -31.36 9.57
CA GLU A 50 -22.02 -31.60 9.03
C GLU A 50 -22.63 -30.40 8.27
N SER A 51 -22.64 -29.21 8.88
CA SER A 51 -23.15 -27.97 8.29
C SER A 51 -22.12 -26.84 8.21
N LYS A 52 -20.85 -27.13 8.53
CA LYS A 52 -19.79 -26.13 8.67
C LYS A 52 -18.50 -26.62 8.02
N LYS A 53 -17.57 -25.68 7.82
CA LYS A 53 -16.17 -25.97 7.51
C LYS A 53 -15.29 -25.35 8.59
N GLU A 54 -14.26 -26.05 8.98
CA GLU A 54 -13.21 -25.57 9.86
C GLU A 54 -11.91 -25.43 9.07
N TYR A 55 -11.39 -24.21 9.02
CA TYR A 55 -10.12 -23.89 8.42
C TYR A 55 -9.06 -23.68 9.49
N THR A 56 -7.88 -24.27 9.32
CA THR A 56 -6.68 -23.86 10.05
C THR A 56 -5.80 -23.08 9.09
N MET A 57 -5.44 -21.85 9.46
CA MET A 57 -4.64 -20.96 8.65
C MET A 57 -3.39 -20.53 9.41
N SER A 58 -2.30 -20.28 8.71
CA SER A 58 -1.06 -19.76 9.29
C SER A 58 -0.49 -18.64 8.45
N ALA A 59 0.08 -17.64 9.12
CA ALA A 59 0.88 -16.59 8.53
C ALA A 59 2.07 -16.29 9.43
N SER A 60 3.19 -15.89 8.85
CA SER A 60 4.40 -15.53 9.59
C SER A 60 4.96 -14.22 9.07
N ASN A 61 5.49 -13.41 9.98
CA ASN A 61 6.03 -12.08 9.68
C ASN A 61 4.98 -11.15 9.04
N VAL A 62 3.75 -11.18 9.54
CA VAL A 62 2.65 -10.28 9.13
C VAL A 62 2.28 -9.34 10.28
N ARG A 63 1.88 -8.11 9.93
CA ARG A 63 1.58 -7.06 10.93
C ARG A 63 0.21 -7.23 11.57
N ASP A 64 -0.72 -7.79 10.82
CA ASP A 64 -2.09 -8.10 11.24
C ASP A 64 -2.63 -9.31 10.48
N PHE A 65 -3.87 -9.70 10.75
CA PHE A 65 -4.50 -10.86 10.13
C PHE A 65 -5.95 -10.52 9.78
N ALA A 66 -6.20 -10.31 8.50
CA ALA A 66 -7.54 -10.06 7.98
C ALA A 66 -8.23 -11.34 7.51
N ILE A 67 -9.55 -11.37 7.64
CA ILE A 67 -10.42 -12.43 7.14
C ILE A 67 -11.63 -11.77 6.48
N VAL A 68 -11.92 -12.19 5.25
CA VAL A 68 -13.13 -11.82 4.52
C VAL A 68 -13.86 -13.09 4.13
N LEU A 69 -15.18 -13.11 4.32
CA LEU A 69 -15.99 -14.27 3.95
C LEU A 69 -17.32 -13.85 3.34
N SER A 70 -17.73 -14.59 2.32
CA SER A 70 -19.01 -14.39 1.66
C SER A 70 -19.53 -15.73 1.08
N ASP A 71 -20.83 -15.88 1.04
CA ASP A 71 -21.53 -16.96 0.33
C ASP A 71 -21.73 -16.65 -1.15
N CYS A 72 -21.37 -15.41 -1.58
CA CYS A 72 -21.50 -14.94 -2.96
C CYS A 72 -20.16 -14.93 -3.73
N PHE A 73 -19.03 -15.20 -3.08
CA PHE A 73 -17.74 -15.14 -3.77
C PHE A 73 -17.57 -16.19 -4.85
N GLU A 74 -17.23 -15.72 -6.05
CA GLU A 74 -16.51 -16.48 -7.04
C GLU A 74 -15.00 -16.24 -6.87
N VAL A 75 -14.18 -17.17 -7.37
CA VAL A 75 -12.71 -17.11 -7.21
C VAL A 75 -12.03 -17.36 -8.53
N ALA A 76 -11.27 -16.39 -9.01
CA ALA A 76 -10.28 -16.57 -10.06
C ALA A 76 -8.91 -16.78 -9.42
N GLU A 77 -8.09 -17.68 -9.93
CA GLU A 77 -6.79 -17.98 -9.36
C GLU A 77 -5.71 -18.23 -10.40
N THR A 78 -4.49 -17.89 -10.04
CA THR A 78 -3.29 -18.15 -10.82
C THR A 78 -2.12 -18.44 -9.89
N LYS A 79 -0.96 -18.76 -10.45
CA LYS A 79 0.24 -19.06 -9.67
C LYS A 79 1.48 -18.48 -10.32
N TRP A 80 2.27 -17.75 -9.55
CA TRP A 80 3.52 -17.20 -10.00
C TRP A 80 4.66 -17.52 -9.01
N LYS A 81 5.73 -18.17 -9.49
CA LYS A 81 6.95 -18.52 -8.71
C LYS A 81 6.68 -19.14 -7.34
N GLY A 82 5.60 -19.90 -7.20
CA GLY A 82 5.22 -20.55 -5.95
C GLY A 82 4.24 -19.75 -5.10
N VAL A 83 3.93 -18.52 -5.45
CA VAL A 83 2.87 -17.71 -4.84
C VAL A 83 1.53 -18.08 -5.46
N ASP A 84 0.57 -18.47 -4.64
CA ASP A 84 -0.82 -18.66 -5.04
C ASP A 84 -1.52 -17.29 -5.05
N ILE A 85 -1.98 -16.82 -6.21
CA ILE A 85 -2.63 -15.52 -6.37
C ILE A 85 -4.11 -15.75 -6.63
N LYS A 86 -4.97 -15.09 -5.84
CA LYS A 86 -6.42 -15.27 -5.91
C LYS A 86 -7.15 -13.95 -5.96
N TYR A 87 -8.17 -13.90 -6.78
CA TYR A 87 -9.13 -12.80 -6.82
C TYR A 87 -10.52 -13.32 -6.42
N TYR A 88 -11.05 -12.79 -5.33
CA TYR A 88 -12.37 -13.08 -4.80
C TYR A 88 -13.31 -11.95 -5.21
N TYR A 89 -14.40 -12.28 -5.91
CA TYR A 89 -15.32 -11.29 -6.45
C TYR A 89 -16.77 -11.82 -6.43
N TYR A 90 -17.73 -10.94 -6.59
CA TYR A 90 -19.16 -11.28 -6.70
C TYR A 90 -19.91 -10.39 -7.72
N ASN A 91 -19.32 -9.29 -8.14
CA ASN A 91 -19.88 -8.35 -9.12
C ASN A 91 -18.75 -7.76 -9.98
N ASP A 92 -18.20 -8.59 -10.86
CA ASP A 92 -17.10 -8.20 -11.73
C ASP A 92 -17.26 -8.88 -13.10
N GLU A 93 -17.29 -8.08 -14.17
CA GLU A 93 -17.43 -8.57 -15.54
C GLU A 93 -16.09 -8.96 -16.17
N THR A 94 -14.97 -8.52 -15.60
CA THR A 94 -13.59 -8.72 -16.11
C THR A 94 -12.62 -9.32 -15.09
N PRO A 95 -13.00 -10.35 -14.31
CA PRO A 95 -12.17 -10.83 -13.19
C PRO A 95 -10.81 -11.37 -13.63
N ALA A 96 -10.69 -11.86 -14.87
CA ALA A 96 -9.42 -12.31 -15.41
C ALA A 96 -8.44 -11.16 -15.64
N ALA A 97 -8.91 -9.97 -16.03
CA ALA A 97 -8.09 -8.77 -16.20
C ALA A 97 -7.60 -8.25 -14.83
N HIS A 98 -8.46 -8.23 -13.83
CA HIS A 98 -8.10 -7.82 -12.47
C HIS A 98 -7.11 -8.78 -11.80
N LEU A 99 -7.30 -10.09 -11.99
CA LEU A 99 -6.32 -11.10 -11.54
C LEU A 99 -4.97 -10.93 -12.25
N ALA A 100 -4.98 -10.64 -13.56
CA ALA A 100 -3.76 -10.40 -14.32
C ALA A 100 -3.03 -9.15 -13.81
N ALA A 101 -3.74 -8.04 -13.55
CA ALA A 101 -3.16 -6.83 -12.99
C ALA A 101 -2.48 -7.10 -11.63
N ALA A 102 -3.13 -7.87 -10.75
CA ALA A 102 -2.55 -8.26 -9.46
C ALA A 102 -1.26 -9.10 -9.62
N GLN A 103 -1.27 -10.06 -10.55
CA GLN A 103 -0.08 -10.87 -10.85
C GLN A 103 1.04 -10.01 -11.43
N GLU A 104 0.78 -9.19 -12.44
CA GLU A 104 1.78 -8.36 -13.10
C GLU A 104 2.39 -7.32 -12.14
N ALA A 105 1.57 -6.73 -11.26
CA ALA A 105 2.04 -5.83 -10.22
C ALA A 105 2.97 -6.55 -9.23
N LEU A 106 2.59 -7.74 -8.76
CA LEU A 106 3.41 -8.57 -7.88
C LEU A 106 4.75 -8.96 -8.55
N GLU A 107 4.72 -9.29 -9.85
CA GLU A 107 5.92 -9.60 -10.64
C GLU A 107 6.84 -8.39 -10.76
N TYR A 108 6.27 -7.24 -11.14
CA TYR A 108 7.01 -6.01 -11.32
C TYR A 108 7.69 -5.54 -10.03
N TYR A 109 6.94 -5.48 -8.93
CA TYR A 109 7.49 -5.04 -7.64
C TYR A 109 8.51 -6.02 -7.08
N SER A 110 8.31 -7.33 -7.27
CA SER A 110 9.30 -8.34 -6.90
C SER A 110 10.63 -8.16 -7.63
N ALA A 111 10.59 -7.80 -8.90
CA ALA A 111 11.79 -7.55 -9.71
C ALA A 111 12.44 -6.20 -9.37
N THR A 112 11.61 -5.20 -9.07
CA THR A 112 12.05 -3.83 -8.88
C THR A 112 12.59 -3.58 -7.47
N PHE A 113 11.90 -4.04 -6.42
CA PHE A 113 12.23 -3.72 -5.03
C PHE A 113 12.87 -4.88 -4.27
N GLY A 114 12.45 -6.11 -4.56
CA GLY A 114 12.91 -7.33 -3.91
C GLY A 114 11.78 -8.35 -3.84
N ALA A 115 12.14 -9.63 -3.67
CA ALA A 115 11.17 -10.73 -3.75
C ALA A 115 10.01 -10.58 -2.77
N TYR A 116 8.79 -10.80 -3.27
CA TYR A 116 7.58 -10.90 -2.44
C TYR A 116 7.77 -11.97 -1.37
N PRO A 117 7.49 -11.69 -0.10
CA PRO A 117 7.97 -12.56 0.97
C PRO A 117 6.98 -13.66 1.38
N TYR A 118 5.79 -13.72 0.79
CA TYR A 118 4.76 -14.68 1.17
C TYR A 118 4.46 -15.66 0.04
N ASP A 119 3.75 -16.74 0.34
CA ASP A 119 3.38 -17.80 -0.62
C ASP A 119 1.90 -17.73 -1.07
N ILE A 120 1.19 -16.68 -0.66
CA ILE A 120 -0.19 -16.37 -1.06
C ILE A 120 -0.33 -14.86 -1.25
N TYR A 121 -1.16 -14.45 -2.20
CA TYR A 121 -1.65 -13.08 -2.33
C TYR A 121 -3.12 -13.11 -2.76
N SER A 122 -3.99 -12.46 -2.01
CA SER A 122 -5.42 -12.41 -2.27
C SER A 122 -5.85 -10.96 -2.52
N VAL A 123 -6.59 -10.75 -3.59
CA VAL A 123 -7.35 -9.52 -3.86
C VAL A 123 -8.82 -9.84 -3.66
N VAL A 124 -9.55 -9.00 -2.93
CA VAL A 124 -10.92 -9.30 -2.50
C VAL A 124 -11.81 -8.10 -2.80
N GLN A 125 -12.75 -8.26 -3.73
CA GLN A 125 -13.78 -7.27 -3.99
C GLN A 125 -14.77 -7.25 -2.81
N THR A 126 -15.06 -6.08 -2.29
CA THR A 126 -15.98 -5.88 -1.15
C THR A 126 -16.78 -4.58 -1.31
N GLY A 127 -17.88 -4.43 -0.57
CA GLY A 127 -18.60 -3.18 -0.42
C GLY A 127 -17.83 -2.16 0.45
N PHE A 128 -16.51 -2.05 0.29
CA PHE A 128 -15.68 -1.15 1.06
C PHE A 128 -15.91 0.31 0.67
N CYS A 129 -16.00 1.20 1.64
CA CYS A 129 -16.38 2.60 1.40
C CYS A 129 -15.26 3.48 0.83
N TYR A 130 -14.00 3.03 0.93
CA TYR A 130 -12.83 3.63 0.30
C TYR A 130 -12.43 2.83 -0.95
N GLY A 131 -11.36 3.24 -1.64
CA GLY A 131 -10.91 2.56 -2.86
C GLY A 131 -10.38 1.15 -2.58
N GLY A 132 -9.49 1.01 -1.64
CA GLY A 132 -8.86 -0.26 -1.24
C GLY A 132 -8.36 -0.26 0.20
N MET A 133 -7.74 -1.39 0.61
CA MET A 133 -7.09 -1.57 1.90
C MET A 133 -6.05 -2.70 1.82
N GLU A 134 -4.87 -2.44 2.33
CA GLU A 134 -3.64 -3.20 2.09
C GLU A 134 -3.29 -4.24 3.16
N PHE A 135 -4.22 -5.02 3.65
CA PHE A 135 -3.87 -6.04 4.65
C PHE A 135 -2.77 -7.00 4.15
N PRO A 136 -1.95 -7.56 5.07
CA PRO A 136 -0.87 -8.47 4.67
C PRO A 136 -1.36 -9.66 3.86
N ALA A 137 -0.80 -9.83 2.67
CA ALA A 137 -1.15 -10.86 1.70
C ALA A 137 -2.65 -10.90 1.30
N LEU A 138 -3.40 -9.83 1.62
CA LEU A 138 -4.83 -9.69 1.31
C LEU A 138 -5.18 -8.22 1.12
N SER A 139 -5.48 -7.80 -0.10
CA SER A 139 -5.94 -6.43 -0.38
C SER A 139 -7.45 -6.42 -0.62
N LEU A 140 -8.14 -5.45 -0.01
CA LEU A 140 -9.55 -5.18 -0.33
C LEU A 140 -9.64 -4.21 -1.49
N ILE A 141 -10.64 -4.39 -2.34
CA ILE A 141 -10.95 -3.48 -3.46
C ILE A 141 -12.45 -3.19 -3.44
N SER A 142 -12.80 -1.93 -3.54
CA SER A 142 -14.20 -1.50 -3.55
C SER A 142 -14.92 -1.94 -4.82
N ASP A 143 -16.13 -2.47 -4.67
CA ASP A 143 -17.04 -2.82 -5.77
C ASP A 143 -17.67 -1.59 -6.46
N ALA A 144 -17.49 -0.40 -5.89
CA ALA A 144 -17.98 0.86 -6.45
C ALA A 144 -17.05 1.47 -7.53
N LEU A 145 -15.84 0.91 -7.71
CA LEU A 145 -14.87 1.40 -8.67
C LEU A 145 -15.26 1.01 -10.10
N ASN A 146 -15.01 1.91 -11.06
CA ASN A 146 -15.03 1.54 -12.46
C ASN A 146 -13.80 0.67 -12.80
N GLU A 147 -13.81 0.00 -13.95
CA GLU A 147 -12.77 -0.94 -14.38
C GLU A 147 -11.36 -0.34 -14.30
N GLN A 148 -11.17 0.87 -14.83
CA GLN A 148 -9.86 1.53 -14.84
C GLN A 148 -9.36 1.86 -13.43
N ASN A 149 -10.23 2.38 -12.58
CA ASN A 149 -9.89 2.68 -11.18
C ASN A 149 -9.68 1.40 -10.37
N CYS A 150 -10.42 0.31 -10.68
CA CYS A 150 -10.20 -0.99 -10.06
C CYS A 150 -8.79 -1.50 -10.33
N VAL A 151 -8.34 -1.49 -11.59
CA VAL A 151 -6.96 -1.85 -11.96
C VAL A 151 -5.94 -0.96 -11.25
N TYR A 152 -6.16 0.36 -11.24
CA TYR A 152 -5.28 1.30 -10.56
C TYR A 152 -5.15 0.96 -9.07
N THR A 153 -6.28 0.76 -8.39
CA THR A 153 -6.31 0.43 -6.97
C THR A 153 -5.66 -0.93 -6.69
N ILE A 154 -5.90 -1.97 -7.51
CA ILE A 154 -5.22 -3.26 -7.37
C ILE A 154 -3.70 -3.08 -7.43
N VAL A 155 -3.19 -2.28 -8.36
CA VAL A 155 -1.76 -2.00 -8.50
C VAL A 155 -1.21 -1.26 -7.28
N HIS A 156 -1.94 -0.24 -6.79
CA HIS A 156 -1.63 0.52 -5.58
C HIS A 156 -1.57 -0.41 -4.36
N GLU A 157 -2.65 -1.14 -4.07
CA GLU A 157 -2.73 -2.06 -2.93
C GLU A 157 -1.68 -3.18 -2.99
N THR A 158 -1.30 -3.59 -4.20
CA THR A 158 -0.20 -4.56 -4.37
C THR A 158 1.15 -3.95 -4.00
N ALA A 159 1.40 -2.66 -4.23
CA ALA A 159 2.65 -2.00 -3.85
C ALA A 159 2.80 -1.89 -2.33
N HIS A 160 1.70 -1.71 -1.61
CA HIS A 160 1.68 -1.74 -0.14
C HIS A 160 2.18 -3.06 0.46
N GLN A 161 2.20 -4.16 -0.30
CA GLN A 161 2.81 -5.40 0.17
C GLN A 161 4.34 -5.25 0.39
N TRP A 162 4.97 -4.23 -0.21
CA TRP A 162 6.34 -3.79 0.09
C TRP A 162 6.38 -2.65 1.11
N TRP A 163 5.51 -1.63 0.93
CA TRP A 163 5.48 -0.38 1.72
C TRP A 163 4.25 -0.37 2.63
N TYR A 164 4.33 -0.75 3.84
CA TYR A 164 3.48 -1.11 4.93
C TYR A 164 3.66 -2.57 5.34
N VAL A 165 3.31 -3.55 4.49
CA VAL A 165 3.29 -4.96 4.91
C VAL A 165 4.69 -5.48 5.23
N ALA A 166 5.61 -5.43 4.28
CA ALA A 166 6.99 -5.89 4.50
C ALA A 166 7.81 -4.84 5.27
N VAL A 167 7.85 -3.60 4.80
CA VAL A 167 8.52 -2.49 5.49
C VAL A 167 7.47 -1.60 6.10
N GLY A 168 7.25 -1.73 7.41
CA GLY A 168 6.29 -0.90 8.12
C GLY A 168 6.80 0.50 8.40
N SER A 169 5.88 1.40 8.64
CA SER A 169 6.11 2.76 9.10
C SER A 169 5.18 3.12 10.26
N ASN A 170 5.39 4.24 10.88
CA ASN A 170 4.40 4.84 11.76
C ASN A 170 3.45 5.68 10.90
N GLN A 171 2.37 5.07 10.42
CA GLN A 171 1.38 5.69 9.54
C GLN A 171 0.66 6.86 10.22
N VAL A 172 0.56 6.87 11.55
CA VAL A 172 -0.05 7.97 12.31
C VAL A 172 0.76 9.25 12.19
N GLU A 173 2.09 9.15 12.19
CA GLU A 173 2.99 10.32 12.21
C GLU A 173 3.65 10.59 10.84
N ASN A 174 3.69 9.62 9.95
CA ASN A 174 4.43 9.67 8.70
C ASN A 174 3.70 8.96 7.55
N ALA A 175 2.41 9.25 7.34
CA ALA A 175 1.59 8.62 6.31
C ALA A 175 2.18 8.70 4.88
N TRP A 176 2.95 9.75 4.56
CA TRP A 176 3.65 9.91 3.29
C TRP A 176 4.66 8.79 3.00
N GLN A 177 5.16 8.13 4.06
CA GLN A 177 6.27 7.17 3.95
C GLN A 177 5.82 5.86 3.30
N ASP A 178 4.56 5.50 3.46
CA ASP A 178 3.95 4.39 2.75
C ASP A 178 3.04 4.87 1.61
N GLU A 179 2.07 5.74 1.85
CA GLU A 179 1.11 6.19 0.84
C GLU A 179 1.78 6.91 -0.34
N GLY A 180 2.64 7.88 -0.05
CA GLY A 180 3.35 8.61 -1.11
C GLY A 180 4.31 7.71 -1.91
N LEU A 181 4.96 6.75 -1.24
CA LEU A 181 5.83 5.80 -1.92
C LEU A 181 5.03 4.75 -2.70
N THR A 182 3.90 4.32 -2.19
CA THR A 182 2.98 3.40 -2.86
C THR A 182 2.36 4.04 -4.09
N GLU A 183 1.89 5.28 -3.98
CA GLU A 183 1.35 6.06 -5.09
C GLU A 183 2.39 6.21 -6.22
N TYR A 184 3.63 6.55 -5.87
CA TYR A 184 4.70 6.61 -6.86
C TYR A 184 5.08 5.22 -7.41
N SER A 185 4.97 4.16 -6.61
CA SER A 185 5.22 2.79 -7.09
C SER A 185 4.17 2.35 -8.11
N ALA A 186 2.91 2.76 -7.97
CA ALA A 186 1.89 2.56 -8.98
C ALA A 186 2.25 3.30 -10.28
N ALA A 187 2.71 4.54 -10.19
CA ALA A 187 3.19 5.28 -11.38
C ALA A 187 4.39 4.58 -12.06
N LEU A 188 5.32 4.00 -11.30
CA LEU A 188 6.43 3.19 -11.84
C LEU A 188 5.95 1.91 -12.53
N PHE A 189 4.92 1.25 -12.01
CA PHE A 189 4.31 0.10 -12.66
C PHE A 189 3.74 0.50 -14.03
N PHE A 190 2.93 1.54 -14.08
CA PHE A 190 2.30 2.00 -15.32
C PHE A 190 3.30 2.58 -16.33
N GLU A 191 4.44 3.13 -15.90
CA GLU A 191 5.56 3.48 -16.80
C GLU A 191 6.04 2.28 -17.62
N ASN A 192 5.96 1.07 -17.05
CA ASN A 192 6.41 -0.18 -17.66
C ASN A 192 5.27 -1.03 -18.25
N HIS A 193 4.01 -0.65 -18.01
CA HIS A 193 2.80 -1.34 -18.46
C HIS A 193 1.80 -0.34 -19.07
N PRO A 194 2.17 0.32 -20.19
CA PRO A 194 1.35 1.41 -20.79
C PRO A 194 0.01 0.91 -21.36
N ASP A 195 -0.14 -0.39 -21.58
CA ASP A 195 -1.38 -1.00 -22.11
C ASP A 195 -2.58 -0.84 -21.15
N TYR A 196 -2.34 -0.55 -19.87
CA TYR A 196 -3.38 -0.20 -18.90
C TYR A 196 -3.93 1.24 -19.04
N GLY A 197 -3.37 2.03 -19.97
CA GLY A 197 -3.89 3.37 -20.29
C GLY A 197 -3.44 4.49 -19.34
N PHE A 198 -2.50 4.22 -18.44
CA PHE A 198 -1.85 5.22 -17.59
C PHE A 198 -0.39 5.43 -18.00
N THR A 199 0.15 6.61 -17.72
CA THR A 199 1.59 6.88 -17.81
C THR A 199 2.08 7.53 -16.51
N ARG A 200 3.36 7.30 -16.17
CA ARG A 200 3.96 7.96 -15.00
C ARG A 200 3.87 9.49 -15.10
N GLU A 201 4.16 10.03 -16.27
CA GLU A 201 4.13 11.48 -16.52
C GLU A 201 2.76 12.08 -16.23
N GLN A 202 1.69 11.38 -16.67
CA GLN A 202 0.32 11.84 -16.43
C GLN A 202 -0.02 11.74 -14.93
N LEU A 203 0.24 10.60 -14.30
CA LEU A 203 -0.06 10.39 -12.88
C LEU A 203 0.67 11.39 -11.97
N VAL A 204 1.97 11.62 -12.20
CA VAL A 204 2.74 12.63 -11.45
C VAL A 204 2.26 14.04 -11.73
N SER A 205 1.88 14.36 -13.00
CA SER A 205 1.32 15.66 -13.35
C SER A 205 -0.02 15.93 -12.67
N ASP A 206 -0.87 14.90 -12.59
CA ASP A 206 -2.17 15.00 -11.92
C ASP A 206 -1.99 15.17 -10.41
N ALA A 207 -1.13 14.38 -9.77
CA ALA A 207 -0.76 14.55 -8.37
C ALA A 207 -0.22 15.95 -8.07
N LEU A 208 0.65 16.48 -8.93
CA LEU A 208 1.15 17.86 -8.79
C LEU A 208 0.03 18.91 -8.93
N ALA A 209 -0.91 18.68 -9.85
CA ALA A 209 -2.05 19.58 -10.04
C ALA A 209 -3.00 19.58 -8.82
N GLU A 210 -3.29 18.41 -8.26
CA GLU A 210 -4.09 18.27 -7.03
C GLU A 210 -3.42 18.93 -5.82
N TYR A 211 -2.13 18.67 -5.60
CA TYR A 211 -1.38 19.36 -4.54
C TYR A 211 -1.39 20.89 -4.72
N ARG A 212 -1.19 21.40 -5.93
CA ARG A 212 -1.25 22.85 -6.22
C ARG A 212 -2.63 23.43 -6.01
N SER A 213 -3.66 22.67 -6.34
CA SER A 213 -5.06 23.05 -6.09
C SER A 213 -5.31 23.21 -4.59
N TYR A 214 -4.91 22.23 -3.78
CA TYR A 214 -4.93 22.30 -2.33
C TYR A 214 -4.20 23.57 -1.83
N TYR A 215 -2.94 23.72 -2.20
CA TYR A 215 -2.12 24.85 -1.77
C TYR A 215 -2.77 26.20 -2.07
N ASN A 216 -3.25 26.40 -3.29
CA ASN A 216 -3.87 27.65 -3.73
C ASN A 216 -5.16 27.93 -2.99
N VAL A 217 -6.05 26.93 -2.85
CA VAL A 217 -7.34 27.08 -2.17
C VAL A 217 -7.13 27.42 -0.70
N TYR A 218 -6.30 26.62 0.01
CA TYR A 218 -6.08 26.82 1.44
C TYR A 218 -5.37 28.14 1.74
N SER A 219 -4.37 28.51 0.95
CA SER A 219 -3.67 29.78 1.11
C SER A 219 -4.61 30.98 0.90
N GLN A 220 -5.56 30.90 -0.05
CA GLN A 220 -6.52 31.97 -0.29
C GLN A 220 -7.64 32.05 0.74
N VAL A 221 -8.14 30.91 1.21
CA VAL A 221 -9.29 30.84 2.11
C VAL A 221 -8.86 31.00 3.58
N PHE A 222 -7.76 30.36 3.97
CA PHE A 222 -7.31 30.32 5.38
C PHE A 222 -6.06 31.21 5.62
N GLY A 223 -5.49 31.81 4.58
CA GLY A 223 -4.32 32.68 4.65
C GLY A 223 -2.98 31.96 4.65
N ASP A 224 -2.97 30.65 4.90
CA ASP A 224 -1.78 29.79 4.83
C ASP A 224 -2.22 28.33 4.55
N ALA A 225 -1.36 27.57 3.87
CA ALA A 225 -1.55 26.14 3.65
C ALA A 225 -0.41 25.39 4.35
N ASP A 226 -0.76 24.50 5.29
CA ASP A 226 0.23 23.66 5.95
C ASP A 226 0.69 22.55 5.00
N THR A 227 1.89 22.70 4.48
CA THR A 227 2.48 21.77 3.51
C THR A 227 3.45 20.76 4.12
N ARG A 228 3.54 20.70 5.48
CA ARG A 228 4.39 19.72 6.17
C ARG A 228 3.86 18.29 5.96
N MET A 229 4.75 17.38 5.66
CA MET A 229 4.43 15.96 5.47
C MET A 229 4.57 15.13 6.76
N THR A 230 5.31 15.65 7.74
CA THR A 230 5.52 15.01 9.06
C THR A 230 4.47 15.48 10.08
N ARG A 231 3.20 15.41 9.70
CA ARG A 231 2.07 15.72 10.58
C ARG A 231 1.42 14.44 11.04
N SER A 232 0.98 14.41 12.29
CA SER A 232 0.11 13.32 12.76
C SER A 232 -1.24 13.35 12.04
N LEU A 233 -1.87 12.20 11.84
CA LEU A 233 -3.20 12.09 11.24
C LEU A 233 -4.23 13.02 11.89
N LYS A 234 -4.14 13.25 13.20
CA LYS A 234 -5.03 14.18 13.94
C LYS A 234 -4.90 15.65 13.55
N ASP A 235 -3.81 16.02 12.87
CA ASP A 235 -3.50 17.41 12.53
C ASP A 235 -3.96 17.80 11.12
N TYR A 236 -4.50 16.84 10.35
CA TYR A 236 -5.17 17.09 9.07
C TYR A 236 -6.61 17.59 9.32
N LEU A 237 -7.03 18.59 8.58
CA LEU A 237 -8.35 19.22 8.72
C LEU A 237 -9.42 18.56 7.85
N SER A 238 -9.02 17.77 6.87
CA SER A 238 -9.90 17.07 5.94
C SER A 238 -9.18 15.96 5.19
N GLU A 239 -9.96 14.99 4.68
CA GLU A 239 -9.46 13.95 3.76
C GLU A 239 -8.77 14.56 2.52
N TYR A 240 -9.30 15.66 1.99
CA TYR A 240 -8.68 16.36 0.85
C TYR A 240 -7.28 16.86 1.18
N GLU A 241 -7.10 17.49 2.35
CA GLU A 241 -5.77 17.91 2.81
C GLU A 241 -4.83 16.72 3.02
N TYR A 242 -5.32 15.68 3.68
CA TYR A 242 -4.57 14.46 3.93
C TYR A 242 -4.05 13.84 2.62
N ARG A 243 -4.95 13.61 1.65
CA ARG A 243 -4.59 13.05 0.35
C ARG A 243 -3.60 13.92 -0.41
N SER A 244 -3.87 15.23 -0.49
CA SER A 244 -2.99 16.17 -1.19
C SER A 244 -1.56 16.21 -0.63
N ILE A 245 -1.38 15.91 0.67
CA ILE A 245 -0.06 15.94 1.31
C ILE A 245 0.57 14.56 1.36
N ALA A 246 -0.13 13.52 1.82
CA ALA A 246 0.45 12.20 1.97
C ALA A 246 0.63 11.48 0.62
N TYR A 247 -0.39 11.50 -0.22
CA TYR A 247 -0.40 10.82 -1.53
C TYR A 247 0.22 11.69 -2.62
N ASP A 248 -0.41 12.82 -2.95
CA ASP A 248 -0.04 13.62 -4.14
C ASP A 248 1.34 14.24 -3.99
N LYS A 249 1.57 15.03 -2.93
CA LYS A 249 2.89 15.59 -2.65
C LYS A 249 3.93 14.51 -2.41
N GLY A 250 3.53 13.37 -1.81
CA GLY A 250 4.35 12.19 -1.61
C GLY A 250 4.85 11.60 -2.94
N ALA A 251 3.95 11.35 -3.88
CA ALA A 251 4.33 10.87 -5.21
C ALA A 251 5.29 11.83 -5.93
N VAL A 252 4.99 13.13 -5.88
CA VAL A 252 5.87 14.16 -6.48
C VAL A 252 7.23 14.23 -5.81
N LEU A 253 7.32 14.01 -4.48
CA LEU A 253 8.59 13.90 -3.76
C LEU A 253 9.47 12.80 -4.37
N PHE A 254 8.92 11.59 -4.53
CA PHE A 254 9.70 10.45 -5.02
C PHE A 254 10.05 10.58 -6.50
N ASP A 255 9.18 11.14 -7.33
CA ASP A 255 9.49 11.46 -8.73
C ASP A 255 10.60 12.49 -8.85
N THR A 256 10.52 13.56 -8.07
CA THR A 256 11.55 14.61 -8.03
C THR A 256 12.88 14.05 -7.51
N LEU A 257 12.86 13.19 -6.50
CA LEU A 257 14.04 12.51 -5.99
C LEU A 257 14.69 11.67 -7.10
N ARG A 258 13.90 10.79 -7.76
CA ARG A 258 14.40 9.95 -8.87
C ARG A 258 15.03 10.76 -9.96
N THR A 259 14.36 11.84 -10.39
CA THR A 259 14.87 12.74 -11.43
C THR A 259 16.19 13.41 -11.01
N SER A 260 16.32 13.80 -9.74
CA SER A 260 17.49 14.49 -9.21
C SER A 260 18.71 13.60 -9.06
N ILE A 261 18.54 12.34 -8.60
CA ILE A 261 19.67 11.44 -8.29
C ILE A 261 19.90 10.36 -9.36
N GLY A 262 18.95 10.20 -10.30
CA GLY A 262 18.96 9.23 -11.39
C GLY A 262 18.53 7.82 -10.96
N ASP A 263 18.02 7.06 -11.92
CA ASP A 263 17.42 5.72 -11.73
C ASP A 263 18.29 4.77 -10.90
N LYS A 264 19.57 4.68 -11.25
CA LYS A 264 20.47 3.72 -10.60
C LYS A 264 20.54 3.92 -9.08
N ARG A 265 20.65 5.18 -8.63
CA ARG A 265 20.73 5.49 -7.20
C ARG A 265 19.38 5.36 -6.53
N PHE A 266 18.33 5.80 -7.20
CA PHE A 266 16.96 5.72 -6.72
C PHE A 266 16.56 4.26 -6.45
N PHE A 267 16.63 3.38 -7.43
CA PHE A 267 16.27 1.97 -7.26
C PHE A 267 17.24 1.22 -6.32
N SER A 268 18.51 1.62 -6.26
CA SER A 268 19.45 1.07 -5.26
C SER A 268 19.03 1.45 -3.84
N GLY A 269 18.57 2.69 -3.62
CA GLY A 269 18.04 3.16 -2.34
C GLY A 269 16.80 2.37 -1.90
N LEU A 270 15.81 2.22 -2.79
CA LEU A 270 14.58 1.45 -2.49
C LEU A 270 14.86 -0.03 -2.23
N LYS A 271 15.71 -0.68 -3.03
CA LYS A 271 16.11 -2.08 -2.79
C LYS A 271 16.79 -2.25 -1.43
N ARG A 272 17.63 -1.29 -1.04
CA ARG A 272 18.27 -1.28 0.27
C ARG A 272 17.25 -1.05 1.38
N TYR A 273 16.32 -0.11 1.19
CA TYR A 273 15.26 0.17 2.15
C TYR A 273 14.42 -1.08 2.43
N TYR A 274 13.98 -1.78 1.38
CA TYR A 274 13.31 -3.07 1.51
C TYR A 274 14.18 -4.13 2.20
N SER A 275 15.42 -4.31 1.76
CA SER A 275 16.31 -5.35 2.29
C SER A 275 16.67 -5.15 3.76
N ASP A 276 16.98 -3.90 4.17
CA ASP A 276 17.47 -3.59 5.51
C ASP A 276 16.33 -3.52 6.54
N TYR A 277 15.10 -3.18 6.09
CA TYR A 277 13.96 -2.96 6.99
C TYR A 277 12.78 -3.91 6.79
N LYS A 278 12.90 -4.90 5.92
CA LYS A 278 11.87 -5.92 5.78
C LYS A 278 11.52 -6.56 7.13
N PHE A 279 10.22 -6.58 7.44
CA PHE A 279 9.61 -7.06 8.68
C PHE A 279 9.92 -6.21 9.93
N ARG A 280 10.29 -4.95 9.72
CA ARG A 280 10.54 -3.98 10.78
C ARG A 280 9.68 -2.74 10.56
N ILE A 281 9.60 -1.88 11.59
CA ILE A 281 9.08 -0.53 11.46
C ILE A 281 10.26 0.40 11.15
N ALA A 282 10.17 1.14 10.05
CA ALA A 282 11.17 2.10 9.63
C ALA A 282 10.63 3.53 9.81
N ASN A 283 11.49 4.42 10.26
CA ASN A 283 11.22 5.85 10.33
C ASN A 283 11.79 6.59 9.09
N PRO A 284 11.50 7.89 8.91
CA PRO A 284 12.04 8.68 7.80
C PRO A 284 13.57 8.64 7.68
N GLU A 285 14.30 8.72 8.81
CA GLU A 285 15.76 8.72 8.82
C GLU A 285 16.33 7.40 8.31
N HIS A 286 15.65 6.29 8.55
CA HIS A 286 16.01 4.99 8.01
C HIS A 286 15.91 4.97 6.48
N MET A 287 14.84 5.51 5.91
CA MET A 287 14.67 5.62 4.47
C MET A 287 15.74 6.53 3.85
N ILE A 288 15.94 7.73 4.41
CA ILE A 288 16.95 8.69 3.97
C ILE A 288 18.34 8.04 3.97
N GLY A 289 18.71 7.38 5.07
CA GLY A 289 20.00 6.69 5.19
C GLY A 289 20.20 5.56 4.18
N CYS A 290 19.13 4.94 3.65
CA CYS A 290 19.24 3.96 2.56
C CYS A 290 19.60 4.61 1.22
N PHE A 291 19.07 5.80 0.93
CA PHE A 291 19.47 6.57 -0.24
C PHE A 291 20.89 7.10 -0.11
N GLU A 292 21.29 7.61 1.05
CA GLU A 292 22.65 8.12 1.30
C GLU A 292 23.71 7.00 1.12
N LYS A 293 23.41 5.79 1.57
CA LYS A 293 24.28 4.62 1.32
C LYS A 293 24.39 4.25 -0.16
N SER A 294 23.54 4.78 -1.03
CA SER A 294 23.66 4.65 -2.49
C SER A 294 24.66 5.66 -3.10
N GLY A 295 25.28 6.49 -2.27
CA GLY A 295 26.36 7.43 -2.65
C GLY A 295 25.84 8.81 -3.06
N VAL A 296 24.76 9.28 -2.47
CA VAL A 296 24.18 10.60 -2.71
C VAL A 296 23.69 11.22 -1.39
N ASP A 297 23.99 12.50 -1.18
CA ASP A 297 23.44 13.27 -0.06
C ASP A 297 22.02 13.71 -0.44
N VAL A 298 21.03 13.27 0.30
CA VAL A 298 19.60 13.58 0.11
C VAL A 298 18.95 14.18 1.35
N ALA A 299 19.68 14.36 2.44
CA ALA A 299 19.09 14.84 3.69
C ALA A 299 18.42 16.22 3.53
N GLY A 300 19.11 17.16 2.88
CA GLY A 300 18.54 18.49 2.62
C GLY A 300 17.33 18.48 1.66
N PHE A 301 17.30 17.55 0.70
CA PHE A 301 16.15 17.35 -0.17
C PHE A 301 14.93 16.88 0.64
N PHE A 302 15.07 15.83 1.43
CA PHE A 302 13.98 15.34 2.28
C PHE A 302 13.54 16.40 3.30
N ASP A 303 14.48 17.09 3.99
CA ASP A 303 14.12 18.16 4.93
C ASP A 303 13.26 19.25 4.27
N SER A 304 13.58 19.62 3.05
CA SER A 304 12.83 20.63 2.32
C SER A 304 11.38 20.23 2.03
N PHE A 305 11.15 18.97 1.61
CA PHE A 305 9.80 18.44 1.37
C PHE A 305 9.05 18.19 2.67
N LEU A 306 9.68 17.50 3.61
CA LEU A 306 9.02 17.05 4.84
C LEU A 306 8.65 18.21 5.76
N SER A 307 9.51 19.23 5.87
CA SER A 307 9.24 20.42 6.68
C SER A 307 8.25 21.41 6.03
N GLY A 308 7.82 21.16 4.79
CA GLY A 308 6.92 22.06 4.08
C GLY A 308 7.59 23.28 3.42
N LYS A 309 8.93 23.37 3.42
CA LYS A 309 9.66 24.46 2.73
C LYS A 309 9.58 24.34 1.21
N ALA A 310 9.52 23.10 0.68
CA ALA A 310 9.29 22.87 -0.73
C ALA A 310 7.81 23.10 -1.04
N VAL A 311 7.51 24.23 -1.65
CA VAL A 311 6.24 24.51 -2.32
C VAL A 311 6.50 24.28 -3.80
N ILE A 312 5.86 23.29 -4.41
CA ILE A 312 6.12 22.75 -5.76
C ILE A 312 5.00 23.07 -6.74
#